data_02ab6e586cd38e0c1b0f8ca0cf2639c1
#
_entry.id   02ab6e586cd38e0c1b0f8ca0cf2639c1
#
_cell.length_a   1.000
_cell.length_b   1.000
_cell.length_c   1.000
_cell.angle_alpha   90.00
_cell.angle_beta   90.00
_cell.angle_gamma   90.00
#
_symmetry.space_group_name_H-M   'P 1'
#
loop_
_entity.id
_entity.type
_entity.pdbx_description
1 polymer ?
#
loop_
_entity_poly.entity_id
_entity_poly.type
_entity_poly.pdbx_seq_one_letter_code
_entity_poly.pdbx_strand_id
1 'polypeptide(L)'
;VVLVIASFWSLDLQLGRLFSIDSAKLMGRFFAELLSPNIDSKFLAKLAVASIETLAMSALGTLLAAVLGLMLAVPASKSHRDDPARWRWITRLVLNALRSIPELVWAALILISAGLGPFAGTLALALHTTGVLGRLFSESIENAPQGAATALRTQGVTESRIFLYATLPTALPQLLSYTLYRWENNIRAAAVLGVVGGGGLGQMLAFHMGLFQMQETSSILIAMIVLVVLVDGLSYLSRRLMSR
;
A
#
# COMPACT_ATOMS: atom_id res chain seq x y z
N VAL A 1 11.24 25.28 -23.05
CA VAL A 1 12.38 24.72 -23.79
C VAL A 1 13.69 25.35 -23.32
N VAL A 2 13.83 26.71 -23.33
CA VAL A 2 15.07 27.43 -22.92
C VAL A 2 15.48 27.10 -21.49
N LEU A 3 14.56 27.09 -20.53
CA LEU A 3 14.84 26.74 -19.14
C LEU A 3 15.28 25.26 -18.99
N VAL A 4 14.74 24.35 -19.77
CA VAL A 4 15.18 22.95 -19.77
C VAL A 4 16.60 22.84 -20.30
N ILE A 5 16.91 23.47 -21.44
CA ILE A 5 18.26 23.48 -22.00
C ILE A 5 19.25 24.10 -21.03
N ALA A 6 18.93 25.26 -20.44
CA ALA A 6 19.75 25.92 -19.46
C ALA A 6 19.99 25.07 -18.20
N SER A 7 18.97 24.35 -17.74
CA SER A 7 19.07 23.41 -16.61
C SER A 7 20.01 22.23 -16.92
N PHE A 8 19.91 21.64 -18.10
CA PHE A 8 20.86 20.59 -18.52
C PHE A 8 22.27 21.11 -18.77
N TRP A 9 22.42 22.34 -19.22
CA TRP A 9 23.74 22.98 -19.39
C TRP A 9 24.42 23.30 -18.06
N SER A 10 23.64 23.70 -17.04
CA SER A 10 24.17 23.99 -15.70
C SER A 10 24.56 22.75 -14.90
N LEU A 11 24.00 21.58 -15.27
CA LEU A 11 24.41 20.29 -14.74
C LEU A 11 25.64 19.82 -15.52
N ASP A 12 26.81 19.79 -14.87
CA ASP A 12 28.02 19.20 -15.44
C ASP A 12 27.85 17.69 -15.62
N LEU A 13 26.98 17.31 -16.56
CA LEU A 13 26.71 15.95 -16.93
C LEU A 13 27.91 15.37 -17.65
N GLN A 14 28.80 14.73 -16.91
CA GLN A 14 30.00 14.07 -17.47
C GLN A 14 29.61 12.85 -18.34
N LEU A 15 28.79 13.12 -19.37
CA LEU A 15 28.25 12.07 -20.28
C LEU A 15 29.38 11.26 -20.93
N GLY A 16 30.55 11.87 -21.18
CA GLY A 16 31.70 11.15 -21.69
C GLY A 16 32.21 10.04 -20.77
N ARG A 17 32.05 10.20 -19.45
CA ARG A 17 32.37 9.13 -18.48
C ARG A 17 31.37 8.01 -18.50
N LEU A 18 30.07 8.32 -18.66
CA LEU A 18 29.02 7.30 -18.74
C LEU A 18 29.21 6.36 -19.95
N PHE A 19 29.69 6.91 -21.07
CA PHE A 19 29.95 6.14 -22.29
C PHE A 19 31.40 5.66 -22.41
N SER A 20 32.20 5.72 -21.34
CA SER A 20 33.56 5.17 -21.35
C SER A 20 33.53 3.63 -21.33
N ILE A 21 34.58 3.01 -21.88
CA ILE A 21 34.74 1.54 -21.90
C ILE A 21 34.78 0.98 -20.46
N ASP A 22 35.37 1.74 -19.51
CA ASP A 22 35.43 1.32 -18.12
C ASP A 22 34.08 1.34 -17.44
N SER A 23 33.26 2.37 -17.71
CA SER A 23 31.87 2.39 -17.21
C SER A 23 31.04 1.26 -17.84
N ALA A 24 31.21 0.97 -19.11
CA ALA A 24 30.53 -0.15 -19.77
C ALA A 24 30.92 -1.50 -19.15
N LYS A 25 32.21 -1.70 -18.82
CA LYS A 25 32.69 -2.91 -18.13
C LYS A 25 32.13 -3.03 -16.70
N LEU A 26 32.08 -1.91 -15.94
CA LEU A 26 31.51 -1.88 -14.61
C LEU A 26 30.00 -2.19 -14.63
N MET A 27 29.28 -1.58 -15.57
CA MET A 27 27.84 -1.89 -15.78
C MET A 27 27.64 -3.35 -16.19
N GLY A 28 28.49 -3.88 -17.09
CA GLY A 28 28.42 -5.28 -17.50
C GLY A 28 28.64 -6.25 -16.33
N ARG A 29 29.59 -5.98 -15.44
CA ARG A 29 29.79 -6.77 -14.20
C ARG A 29 28.59 -6.66 -13.26
N PHE A 30 28.11 -5.45 -13.03
CA PHE A 30 26.92 -5.20 -12.20
C PHE A 30 25.72 -6.01 -12.67
N PHE A 31 25.41 -5.97 -13.97
CA PHE A 31 24.29 -6.74 -14.52
C PHE A 31 24.56 -8.26 -14.49
N ALA A 32 25.79 -8.71 -14.73
CA ALA A 32 26.12 -10.12 -14.64
C ALA A 32 25.95 -10.67 -13.21
N GLU A 33 26.39 -9.93 -12.21
CA GLU A 33 26.17 -10.27 -10.80
C GLU A 33 24.69 -10.23 -10.41
N LEU A 34 23.94 -9.23 -10.89
CA LEU A 34 22.51 -9.10 -10.64
C LEU A 34 21.69 -10.22 -11.32
N LEU A 35 22.19 -10.84 -12.39
CA LEU A 35 21.57 -12.00 -13.03
C LEU A 35 21.97 -13.34 -12.39
N SER A 36 22.84 -13.34 -11.40
CA SER A 36 23.35 -14.53 -10.70
C SER A 36 22.86 -14.56 -9.24
N PRO A 37 21.59 -14.98 -8.99
CA PRO A 37 21.03 -14.93 -7.64
C PRO A 37 21.78 -15.86 -6.67
N ASN A 38 21.94 -15.42 -5.43
CA ASN A 38 22.46 -16.26 -4.34
C ASN A 38 21.41 -17.29 -3.92
N ILE A 39 21.75 -18.58 -4.03
CA ILE A 39 20.90 -19.73 -3.68
C ILE A 39 21.38 -20.47 -2.44
N ASP A 40 22.31 -19.89 -1.65
CA ASP A 40 22.74 -20.50 -0.40
C ASP A 40 21.54 -20.75 0.54
N SER A 41 21.50 -21.94 1.12
CA SER A 41 20.37 -22.38 1.95
C SER A 41 20.16 -21.52 3.19
N LYS A 42 21.23 -21.03 3.81
CA LYS A 42 21.16 -20.15 4.98
C LYS A 42 20.63 -18.76 4.60
N PHE A 43 21.02 -18.27 3.43
CA PHE A 43 20.52 -17.01 2.90
C PHE A 43 19.04 -17.12 2.52
N LEU A 44 18.64 -18.19 1.82
CA LEU A 44 17.27 -18.45 1.43
C LEU A 44 16.33 -18.57 2.65
N ALA A 45 16.80 -19.17 3.75
CA ALA A 45 16.02 -19.23 5.00
C ALA A 45 15.74 -17.82 5.56
N LYS A 46 16.74 -16.93 5.57
CA LYS A 46 16.55 -15.53 5.99
C LYS A 46 15.61 -14.78 5.03
N LEU A 47 15.77 -15.01 3.73
CA LEU A 47 14.93 -14.42 2.68
C LEU A 47 13.46 -14.83 2.84
N ALA A 48 13.20 -16.12 3.18
CA ALA A 48 11.85 -16.61 3.45
C ALA A 48 11.22 -15.91 4.66
N VAL A 49 11.97 -15.75 5.77
CA VAL A 49 11.49 -15.02 6.95
C VAL A 49 11.14 -13.57 6.59
N ALA A 50 12.05 -12.86 5.90
CA ALA A 50 11.81 -11.48 5.48
C ALA A 50 10.62 -11.35 4.50
N SER A 51 10.38 -12.37 3.66
CA SER A 51 9.21 -12.44 2.77
C SER A 51 7.91 -12.57 3.55
N ILE A 52 7.87 -13.47 4.55
CA ILE A 52 6.71 -13.63 5.44
C ILE A 52 6.45 -12.35 6.22
N GLU A 53 7.50 -11.69 6.71
CA GLU A 53 7.41 -10.42 7.43
C GLU A 53 6.79 -9.33 6.54
N THR A 54 7.25 -9.17 5.30
CA THR A 54 6.69 -8.21 4.34
C THR A 54 5.23 -8.52 4.02
N LEU A 55 4.89 -9.79 3.83
CA LEU A 55 3.53 -10.24 3.60
C LEU A 55 2.62 -9.91 4.80
N ALA A 56 3.09 -10.23 6.02
CA ALA A 56 2.36 -9.96 7.25
C ALA A 56 2.13 -8.45 7.46
N MET A 57 3.16 -7.62 7.26
CA MET A 57 3.06 -6.16 7.35
C MET A 57 1.99 -5.60 6.40
N SER A 58 2.04 -6.01 5.13
CA SER A 58 1.08 -5.53 4.12
C SER A 58 -0.34 -6.00 4.40
N ALA A 59 -0.51 -7.27 4.79
CA ALA A 59 -1.83 -7.85 5.09
C ALA A 59 -2.44 -7.23 6.36
N LEU A 60 -1.68 -7.17 7.46
CA LEU A 60 -2.14 -6.59 8.72
C LEU A 60 -2.39 -5.08 8.57
N GLY A 61 -1.49 -4.34 7.90
CA GLY A 61 -1.67 -2.93 7.64
C GLY A 61 -2.93 -2.65 6.82
N THR A 62 -3.21 -3.47 5.81
CA THR A 62 -4.43 -3.35 5.00
C THR A 62 -5.69 -3.73 5.78
N LEU A 63 -5.63 -4.80 6.58
CA LEU A 63 -6.76 -5.23 7.41
C LEU A 63 -7.13 -4.18 8.45
N LEU A 64 -6.14 -3.66 9.17
CA LEU A 64 -6.35 -2.55 10.13
C LEU A 64 -6.93 -1.33 9.42
N ALA A 65 -6.41 -0.98 8.25
CA ALA A 65 -6.92 0.13 7.46
C ALA A 65 -8.35 -0.09 6.98
N ALA A 66 -8.72 -1.31 6.60
CA ALA A 66 -10.09 -1.63 6.19
C ALA A 66 -11.08 -1.49 7.35
N VAL A 67 -10.71 -1.97 8.54
CA VAL A 67 -11.54 -1.86 9.74
C VAL A 67 -11.69 -0.39 10.16
N LEU A 68 -10.57 0.33 10.34
CA LEU A 68 -10.59 1.74 10.73
C LEU A 68 -11.24 2.62 9.63
N GLY A 69 -10.97 2.32 8.38
CA GLY A 69 -11.57 2.98 7.22
C GLY A 69 -13.08 2.82 7.18
N LEU A 70 -13.60 1.62 7.45
CA LEU A 70 -15.03 1.37 7.53
C LEU A 70 -15.69 2.11 8.71
N MET A 71 -15.05 2.09 9.88
CA MET A 71 -15.53 2.82 11.06
C MET A 71 -15.62 4.33 10.79
N LEU A 72 -14.64 4.90 10.08
CA LEU A 72 -14.63 6.31 9.71
C LEU A 72 -15.51 6.61 8.50
N ALA A 73 -15.76 5.63 7.61
CA ALA A 73 -16.60 5.82 6.44
C ALA A 73 -18.06 6.11 6.79
N VAL A 74 -18.59 5.49 7.85
CA VAL A 74 -19.98 5.69 8.29
C VAL A 74 -20.24 7.16 8.64
N PRO A 75 -19.53 7.80 9.57
CA PRO A 75 -19.73 9.23 9.86
C PRO A 75 -19.25 10.17 8.73
N ALA A 76 -18.42 9.69 7.78
CA ALA A 76 -17.97 10.44 6.63
C ALA A 76 -18.98 10.43 5.46
N SER A 77 -19.96 9.51 5.49
CA SER A 77 -20.99 9.35 4.45
C SER A 77 -22.29 10.08 4.81
N LYS A 78 -23.13 10.25 3.79
CA LYS A 78 -24.49 10.74 3.91
C LYS A 78 -25.45 9.62 3.54
N SER A 79 -26.25 9.17 4.49
CA SER A 79 -27.11 7.99 4.32
C SER A 79 -28.31 8.25 3.39
N HIS A 80 -28.82 9.49 3.36
CA HIS A 80 -29.94 9.92 2.53
C HIS A 80 -29.95 11.44 2.33
N ARG A 81 -30.86 11.96 1.50
CA ARG A 81 -30.87 13.37 1.09
C ARG A 81 -31.03 14.34 2.26
N ASP A 82 -31.83 13.98 3.25
CA ASP A 82 -32.17 14.82 4.41
C ASP A 82 -31.30 14.51 5.66
N ASP A 83 -30.29 13.66 5.51
CA ASP A 83 -29.36 13.34 6.58
C ASP A 83 -28.52 14.59 6.94
N PRO A 84 -28.55 15.07 8.20
CA PRO A 84 -27.76 16.23 8.61
C PRO A 84 -26.26 16.01 8.55
N ALA A 85 -25.79 14.75 8.53
CA ALA A 85 -24.41 14.32 8.39
C ALA A 85 -23.41 15.21 9.16
N ARG A 86 -23.69 15.48 10.45
CA ARG A 86 -23.01 16.50 11.29
C ARG A 86 -21.49 16.30 11.38
N TRP A 87 -21.04 15.05 11.39
CA TRP A 87 -19.63 14.67 11.54
C TRP A 87 -18.91 14.54 10.20
N ARG A 88 -19.62 14.62 9.09
CA ARG A 88 -19.09 14.33 7.76
C ARG A 88 -17.87 15.16 7.38
N TRP A 89 -17.91 16.47 7.61
CA TRP A 89 -16.80 17.34 7.22
C TRP A 89 -15.55 17.12 8.07
N ILE A 90 -15.71 16.92 9.40
CA ILE A 90 -14.58 16.63 10.30
C ILE A 90 -13.96 15.29 9.94
N THR A 91 -14.78 14.25 9.78
CA THR A 91 -14.28 12.91 9.44
C THR A 91 -13.60 12.88 8.09
N ARG A 92 -14.14 13.59 7.10
CA ARG A 92 -13.49 13.75 5.79
C ARG A 92 -12.19 14.53 5.87
N LEU A 93 -12.10 15.53 6.74
CA LEU A 93 -10.85 16.24 6.98
C LEU A 93 -9.79 15.29 7.56
N VAL A 94 -10.14 14.48 8.55
CA VAL A 94 -9.25 13.46 9.12
C VAL A 94 -8.81 12.45 8.05
N LEU A 95 -9.74 11.89 7.28
CA LEU A 95 -9.40 10.95 6.20
C LEU A 95 -8.48 11.59 5.14
N ASN A 96 -8.73 12.86 4.80
CA ASN A 96 -7.87 13.59 3.87
C ASN A 96 -6.48 13.83 4.46
N ALA A 97 -6.37 14.19 5.73
CA ALA A 97 -5.08 14.36 6.41
C ALA A 97 -4.28 13.05 6.43
N LEU A 98 -4.93 11.94 6.78
CA LEU A 98 -4.27 10.62 6.80
C LEU A 98 -3.69 10.22 5.44
N ARG A 99 -4.43 10.44 4.34
CA ARG A 99 -4.01 10.05 2.98
C ARG A 99 -3.12 11.06 2.27
N SER A 100 -3.09 12.32 2.72
CA SER A 100 -2.25 13.34 2.10
C SER A 100 -0.78 13.23 2.51
N ILE A 101 -0.51 12.60 3.63
CA ILE A 101 0.85 12.30 4.08
C ILE A 101 1.27 10.96 3.46
N PRO A 102 2.35 10.92 2.64
CA PRO A 102 2.86 9.67 2.09
C PRO A 102 3.21 8.65 3.18
N GLU A 103 3.04 7.36 2.88
CA GLU A 103 3.33 6.27 3.83
C GLU A 103 4.78 6.26 4.32
N LEU A 104 5.74 6.70 3.49
CA LEU A 104 7.14 6.85 3.88
C LEU A 104 7.34 7.89 4.99
N VAL A 105 6.59 8.99 4.94
CA VAL A 105 6.66 10.05 5.98
C VAL A 105 6.04 9.52 7.27
N TRP A 106 4.90 8.82 7.20
CA TRP A 106 4.32 8.13 8.34
C TRP A 106 5.31 7.14 8.96
N ALA A 107 5.98 6.33 8.13
CA ALA A 107 6.99 5.39 8.61
C ALA A 107 8.13 6.11 9.34
N ALA A 108 8.69 7.17 8.77
CA ALA A 108 9.77 7.92 9.39
C ALA A 108 9.36 8.49 10.75
N LEU A 109 8.17 9.07 10.87
CA LEU A 109 7.66 9.60 12.15
C LEU A 109 7.47 8.51 13.20
N ILE A 110 6.95 7.35 12.80
CA ILE A 110 6.70 6.22 13.71
C ILE A 110 8.02 5.55 14.10
N LEU A 111 8.98 5.41 13.17
CA LEU A 111 10.30 4.85 13.45
C LEU A 111 11.05 5.67 14.49
N ILE A 112 10.93 7.01 14.46
CA ILE A 112 11.55 7.89 15.48
C ILE A 112 10.95 7.63 16.87
N SER A 113 9.66 7.35 16.95
CA SER A 113 8.94 7.20 18.23
C SER A 113 8.89 5.76 18.75
N ALA A 114 8.75 4.77 17.84
CA ALA A 114 8.54 3.37 18.19
C ALA A 114 9.76 2.46 17.90
N GLY A 115 10.83 3.02 17.29
CA GLY A 115 12.01 2.25 16.89
C GLY A 115 11.87 1.56 15.54
N LEU A 116 13.00 1.00 15.07
CA LEU A 116 13.07 0.27 13.80
C LEU A 116 12.29 -1.05 13.87
N GLY A 117 11.68 -1.44 12.76
CA GLY A 117 11.09 -2.77 12.62
C GLY A 117 9.70 -2.79 11.99
N PRO A 118 9.13 -4.01 11.84
CA PRO A 118 7.89 -4.26 11.10
C PRO A 118 6.65 -3.58 11.69
N PHE A 119 6.64 -3.31 12.99
CA PHE A 119 5.54 -2.63 13.65
C PHE A 119 5.34 -1.21 13.09
N ALA A 120 6.43 -0.45 12.97
CA ALA A 120 6.38 0.90 12.44
C ALA A 120 5.90 0.92 10.97
N GLY A 121 6.42 0.01 10.14
CA GLY A 121 5.97 -0.15 8.75
C GLY A 121 4.50 -0.52 8.64
N THR A 122 4.03 -1.47 9.45
CA THR A 122 2.62 -1.89 9.50
C THR A 122 1.70 -0.72 9.86
N LEU A 123 2.06 0.06 10.88
CA LEU A 123 1.26 1.17 11.35
C LEU A 123 1.24 2.33 10.34
N ALA A 124 2.36 2.60 9.67
CA ALA A 124 2.44 3.60 8.61
C ALA A 124 1.50 3.24 7.44
N LEU A 125 1.54 1.97 6.98
CA LEU A 125 0.61 1.46 5.98
C LEU A 125 -0.84 1.58 6.43
N ALA A 126 -1.12 1.21 7.69
CA ALA A 126 -2.47 1.28 8.24
C ALA A 126 -3.01 2.70 8.25
N LEU A 127 -2.25 3.69 8.72
CA LEU A 127 -2.68 5.09 8.80
C LEU A 127 -2.96 5.69 7.42
N HIS A 128 -1.99 5.60 6.50
CA HIS A 128 -2.16 6.11 5.14
C HIS A 128 -3.34 5.43 4.43
N THR A 129 -3.38 4.10 4.47
CA THR A 129 -4.42 3.32 3.79
C THR A 129 -5.80 3.50 4.43
N THR A 130 -5.91 3.76 5.75
CA THR A 130 -7.17 4.16 6.41
C THR A 130 -7.75 5.42 5.78
N GLY A 131 -6.91 6.42 5.51
CA GLY A 131 -7.35 7.64 4.83
C GLY A 131 -7.90 7.37 3.43
N VAL A 132 -7.24 6.47 2.68
CA VAL A 132 -7.66 6.11 1.31
C VAL A 132 -8.92 5.26 1.33
N LEU A 133 -8.93 4.14 2.08
CA LEU A 133 -10.08 3.23 2.15
C LEU A 133 -11.29 3.90 2.78
N GLY A 134 -11.13 4.66 3.85
CA GLY A 134 -12.22 5.38 4.49
C GLY A 134 -12.93 6.34 3.53
N ARG A 135 -12.17 7.01 2.69
CA ARG A 135 -12.74 7.89 1.65
C ARG A 135 -13.49 7.08 0.58
N LEU A 136 -12.88 6.04 0.02
CA LEU A 136 -13.51 5.17 -0.97
C LEU A 136 -14.76 4.47 -0.42
N PHE A 137 -14.69 4.01 0.82
CA PHE A 137 -15.82 3.37 1.49
C PHE A 137 -16.98 4.34 1.72
N SER A 138 -16.68 5.58 2.16
CA SER A 138 -17.72 6.61 2.33
C SER A 138 -18.43 6.92 1.01
N GLU A 139 -17.70 7.01 -0.09
CA GLU A 139 -18.26 7.23 -1.42
C GLU A 139 -19.06 6.01 -1.93
N SER A 140 -18.60 4.79 -1.67
CA SER A 140 -19.36 3.57 -1.99
C SER A 140 -20.67 3.49 -1.22
N ILE A 141 -20.68 3.85 0.06
CA ILE A 141 -21.89 3.88 0.90
C ILE A 141 -22.88 4.93 0.38
N GLU A 142 -22.40 6.14 0.03
CA GLU A 142 -23.25 7.21 -0.53
C GLU A 142 -23.85 6.84 -1.88
N ASN A 143 -23.10 6.13 -2.72
CA ASN A 143 -23.51 5.74 -4.08
C ASN A 143 -24.26 4.39 -4.12
N ALA A 144 -24.44 3.72 -2.99
CA ALA A 144 -25.18 2.46 -2.95
C ALA A 144 -26.64 2.65 -3.41
N PRO A 145 -27.22 1.69 -4.16
CA PRO A 145 -28.61 1.75 -4.60
C PRO A 145 -29.57 1.93 -3.43
N GLN A 146 -30.39 2.99 -3.47
CA GLN A 146 -31.23 3.41 -2.34
C GLN A 146 -32.58 2.68 -2.25
N GLY A 147 -32.95 1.83 -3.20
CA GLY A 147 -34.28 1.20 -3.25
C GLY A 147 -34.64 0.42 -1.98
N ALA A 148 -33.79 -0.52 -1.56
CA ALA A 148 -34.00 -1.31 -0.35
C ALA A 148 -33.95 -0.44 0.92
N ALA A 149 -33.02 0.51 0.99
CA ALA A 149 -32.90 1.44 2.12
C ALA A 149 -34.15 2.31 2.27
N THR A 150 -34.68 2.84 1.17
CA THR A 150 -35.89 3.66 1.16
C THR A 150 -37.11 2.84 1.58
N ALA A 151 -37.26 1.60 1.09
CA ALA A 151 -38.37 0.72 1.48
C ALA A 151 -38.39 0.42 2.99
N LEU A 152 -37.21 0.16 3.58
CA LEU A 152 -37.08 -0.05 5.04
C LEU A 152 -37.37 1.24 5.82
N ARG A 153 -36.97 2.39 5.30
CA ARG A 153 -37.19 3.70 5.95
C ARG A 153 -38.67 4.06 5.99
N THR A 154 -39.43 3.78 4.92
CA THR A 154 -40.89 3.99 4.91
C THR A 154 -41.63 3.08 5.87
N GLN A 155 -41.04 1.95 6.26
CA GLN A 155 -41.57 1.04 7.29
C GLN A 155 -41.15 1.44 8.72
N GLY A 156 -40.46 2.57 8.91
CA GLY A 156 -40.04 3.05 10.22
C GLY A 156 -38.82 2.32 10.84
N VAL A 157 -38.04 1.58 10.02
CA VAL A 157 -36.82 0.93 10.47
C VAL A 157 -35.75 1.97 10.79
N THR A 158 -35.00 1.78 11.87
CA THR A 158 -33.94 2.69 12.31
C THR A 158 -32.76 2.71 11.33
N GLU A 159 -32.11 3.87 11.15
CA GLU A 159 -30.99 4.06 10.20
C GLU A 159 -29.84 3.08 10.40
N SER A 160 -29.52 2.71 11.66
CA SER A 160 -28.47 1.72 11.94
C SER A 160 -28.82 0.31 11.39
N ARG A 161 -30.09 -0.07 11.46
CA ARG A 161 -30.55 -1.34 10.88
C ARG A 161 -30.61 -1.27 9.36
N ILE A 162 -31.05 -0.14 8.80
CA ILE A 162 -31.04 0.08 7.36
C ILE A 162 -29.61 -0.01 6.82
N PHE A 163 -28.65 0.60 7.52
CA PHE A 163 -27.25 0.47 7.15
C PHE A 163 -26.77 -0.98 7.14
N LEU A 164 -27.02 -1.74 8.22
CA LEU A 164 -26.55 -3.12 8.36
C LEU A 164 -27.22 -4.10 7.38
N TYR A 165 -28.51 -3.94 7.10
CA TYR A 165 -29.29 -4.93 6.35
C TYR A 165 -29.55 -4.56 4.89
N ALA A 166 -29.37 -3.30 4.52
CA ALA A 166 -29.56 -2.85 3.14
C ALA A 166 -28.28 -2.22 2.54
N THR A 167 -27.75 -1.15 3.15
CA THR A 167 -26.65 -0.39 2.57
C THR A 167 -25.34 -1.17 2.59
N LEU A 168 -24.94 -1.71 3.74
CA LEU A 168 -23.67 -2.42 3.88
C LEU A 168 -23.60 -3.69 3.00
N PRO A 169 -24.60 -4.59 2.98
CA PRO A 169 -24.55 -5.76 2.09
C PRO A 169 -24.46 -5.39 0.61
N THR A 170 -25.13 -4.31 0.20
CA THR A 170 -25.10 -3.84 -1.19
C THR A 170 -23.73 -3.22 -1.55
N ALA A 171 -23.09 -2.50 -0.63
CA ALA A 171 -21.78 -1.90 -0.84
C ALA A 171 -20.63 -2.90 -0.65
N LEU A 172 -20.83 -3.98 0.11
CA LEU A 172 -19.77 -4.90 0.56
C LEU A 172 -18.89 -5.46 -0.57
N PRO A 173 -19.41 -5.90 -1.73
CA PRO A 173 -18.54 -6.38 -2.81
C PRO A 173 -17.56 -5.30 -3.30
N GLN A 174 -17.99 -4.05 -3.35
CA GLN A 174 -17.15 -2.92 -3.74
C GLN A 174 -16.11 -2.59 -2.66
N LEU A 175 -16.50 -2.62 -1.37
CA LEU A 175 -15.58 -2.40 -0.26
C LEU A 175 -14.48 -3.45 -0.24
N LEU A 176 -14.83 -4.72 -0.43
CA LEU A 176 -13.87 -5.82 -0.52
C LEU A 176 -12.94 -5.67 -1.73
N SER A 177 -13.47 -5.28 -2.88
CA SER A 177 -12.67 -5.03 -4.08
C SER A 177 -11.62 -3.93 -3.86
N TYR A 178 -12.01 -2.82 -3.21
CA TYR A 178 -11.08 -1.75 -2.85
C TYR A 178 -10.02 -2.20 -1.83
N THR A 179 -10.43 -3.02 -0.85
CA THR A 179 -9.51 -3.56 0.14
C THR A 179 -8.45 -4.45 -0.50
N LEU A 180 -8.84 -5.36 -1.40
CA LEU A 180 -7.92 -6.22 -2.14
C LEU A 180 -6.98 -5.40 -3.03
N TYR A 181 -7.51 -4.42 -3.75
CA TYR A 181 -6.69 -3.52 -4.56
C TYR A 181 -5.67 -2.73 -3.72
N ARG A 182 -6.07 -2.28 -2.52
CA ARG A 182 -5.12 -1.62 -1.60
C ARG A 182 -4.08 -2.58 -1.06
N TRP A 183 -4.43 -3.84 -0.82
CA TRP A 183 -3.44 -4.84 -0.41
C TRP A 183 -2.37 -5.07 -1.48
N GLU A 184 -2.76 -5.17 -2.76
CA GLU A 184 -1.83 -5.22 -3.90
C GLU A 184 -0.87 -4.02 -3.95
N ASN A 185 -1.33 -2.83 -3.60
CA ASN A 185 -0.47 -1.65 -3.51
C ASN A 185 0.40 -1.69 -2.24
N ASN A 186 -0.17 -2.10 -1.12
CA ASN A 186 0.52 -2.11 0.17
C ASN A 186 1.65 -3.14 0.24
N ILE A 187 1.59 -4.25 -0.51
CA ILE A 187 2.72 -5.19 -0.57
C ILE A 187 3.94 -4.55 -1.24
N ARG A 188 3.74 -3.71 -2.27
CA ARG A 188 4.81 -2.95 -2.92
C ARG A 188 5.33 -1.83 -2.00
N ALA A 189 4.42 -1.13 -1.33
CA ALA A 189 4.76 -0.09 -0.37
C ALA A 189 5.54 -0.67 0.84
N ALA A 190 5.17 -1.85 1.36
CA ALA A 190 5.88 -2.53 2.44
C ALA A 190 7.35 -2.81 2.08
N ALA A 191 7.61 -3.20 0.83
CA ALA A 191 8.96 -3.38 0.33
C ALA A 191 9.78 -2.07 0.33
N VAL A 192 9.15 -0.95 -0.04
CA VAL A 192 9.80 0.37 -0.02
C VAL A 192 9.99 0.87 1.41
N LEU A 193 9.02 0.68 2.29
CA LEU A 193 9.12 1.08 3.71
C LEU A 193 10.27 0.37 4.44
N GLY A 194 10.60 -0.85 4.04
CA GLY A 194 11.74 -1.57 4.57
C GLY A 194 13.07 -0.85 4.35
N VAL A 195 13.24 -0.12 3.24
CA VAL A 195 14.46 0.64 2.94
C VAL A 195 14.74 1.73 3.99
N VAL A 196 13.70 2.29 4.60
CA VAL A 196 13.83 3.26 5.69
C VAL A 196 13.85 2.62 7.08
N GLY A 197 13.91 1.28 7.16
CA GLY A 197 14.00 0.55 8.43
C GLY A 197 12.68 -0.06 8.92
N GLY A 198 11.67 -0.10 8.07
CA GLY A 198 10.35 -0.69 8.37
C GLY A 198 10.31 -2.22 8.37
N GLY A 199 11.44 -2.92 8.28
CA GLY A 199 11.51 -4.39 8.31
C GLY A 199 11.38 -5.07 6.93
N GLY A 200 11.34 -6.40 6.95
CA GLY A 200 11.06 -7.24 5.81
C GLY A 200 12.08 -7.20 4.66
N LEU A 201 11.64 -7.58 3.47
CA LEU A 201 12.47 -7.64 2.25
C LEU A 201 13.13 -6.30 1.92
N GLY A 202 12.46 -5.19 2.16
CA GLY A 202 13.01 -3.87 1.85
C GLY A 202 14.21 -3.52 2.71
N GLN A 203 14.20 -3.86 3.99
CA GLN A 203 15.36 -3.65 4.87
C GLN A 203 16.52 -4.55 4.45
N MET A 204 16.23 -5.79 4.11
CA MET A 204 17.24 -6.72 3.59
C MET A 204 17.84 -6.22 2.27
N LEU A 205 17.01 -5.68 1.38
CA LEU A 205 17.43 -5.06 0.13
C LEU A 205 18.37 -3.87 0.37
N ALA A 206 17.97 -2.93 1.21
CA ALA A 206 18.79 -1.74 1.53
C ALA A 206 20.15 -2.12 2.11
N PHE A 207 20.19 -3.13 2.99
CA PHE A 207 21.42 -3.62 3.59
C PHE A 207 22.38 -4.22 2.54
N HIS A 208 21.91 -5.15 1.72
CA HIS A 208 22.77 -5.83 0.72
C HIS A 208 23.15 -4.90 -0.44
N MET A 209 22.25 -4.02 -0.88
CA MET A 209 22.60 -2.98 -1.86
C MET A 209 23.66 -2.00 -1.33
N GLY A 210 23.54 -1.59 -0.06
CA GLY A 210 24.52 -0.70 0.56
C GLY A 210 25.91 -1.31 0.69
N LEU A 211 26.00 -2.64 0.73
CA LEU A 211 27.26 -3.40 0.75
C LEU A 211 27.72 -3.86 -0.66
N PHE A 212 27.01 -3.46 -1.73
CA PHE A 212 27.27 -3.88 -3.11
C PHE A 212 27.26 -5.40 -3.31
N GLN A 213 26.44 -6.12 -2.52
CA GLN A 213 26.23 -7.57 -2.64
C GLN A 213 25.14 -7.85 -3.67
N MET A 214 25.51 -7.86 -4.95
CA MET A 214 24.53 -7.88 -6.05
C MET A 214 23.86 -9.24 -6.24
N GLN A 215 24.50 -10.34 -5.88
CA GLN A 215 23.90 -11.68 -5.94
C GLN A 215 22.77 -11.83 -4.91
N GLU A 216 22.99 -11.40 -3.66
CA GLU A 216 21.99 -11.34 -2.60
C GLU A 216 20.85 -10.38 -2.99
N THR A 217 21.20 -9.20 -3.50
CA THR A 217 20.23 -8.21 -4.01
C THR A 217 19.33 -8.81 -5.10
N SER A 218 19.92 -9.59 -6.02
CA SER A 218 19.16 -10.28 -7.05
C SER A 218 18.10 -11.23 -6.47
N SER A 219 18.50 -12.07 -5.53
CA SER A 219 17.57 -13.02 -4.88
C SER A 219 16.45 -12.31 -4.15
N ILE A 220 16.76 -11.17 -3.49
CA ILE A 220 15.74 -10.35 -2.80
C ILE A 220 14.75 -9.74 -3.80
N LEU A 221 15.24 -9.19 -4.92
CA LEU A 221 14.38 -8.64 -5.98
C LEU A 221 13.47 -9.71 -6.59
N ILE A 222 14.00 -10.91 -6.83
CA ILE A 222 13.19 -12.05 -7.32
C ILE A 222 12.12 -12.40 -6.29
N ALA A 223 12.46 -12.48 -5.00
CA ALA A 223 11.49 -12.75 -3.94
C ALA A 223 10.40 -11.66 -3.87
N MET A 224 10.76 -10.39 -4.02
CA MET A 224 9.78 -9.29 -4.09
C MET A 224 8.82 -9.45 -5.28
N ILE A 225 9.34 -9.76 -6.47
CA ILE A 225 8.50 -9.98 -7.65
C ILE A 225 7.56 -11.16 -7.43
N VAL A 226 8.06 -12.29 -6.93
CA VAL A 226 7.25 -13.48 -6.65
C VAL A 226 6.15 -13.14 -5.63
N LEU A 227 6.49 -12.41 -4.57
CA LEU A 227 5.53 -12.04 -3.54
C LEU A 227 4.40 -11.14 -4.09
N VAL A 228 4.76 -10.16 -4.92
CA VAL A 228 3.77 -9.29 -5.59
C VAL A 228 2.87 -10.11 -6.51
N VAL A 229 3.43 -10.99 -7.35
CA VAL A 229 2.66 -11.85 -8.27
C VAL A 229 1.70 -12.76 -7.50
N LEU A 230 2.14 -13.31 -6.36
CA LEU A 230 1.28 -14.15 -5.50
C LEU A 230 0.11 -13.35 -4.92
N VAL A 231 0.36 -12.15 -4.39
CA VAL A 231 -0.68 -11.29 -3.84
C VAL A 231 -1.66 -10.82 -4.92
N ASP A 232 -1.15 -10.38 -6.08
CA ASP A 232 -1.97 -9.96 -7.22
C ASP A 232 -2.85 -11.14 -7.72
N GLY A 233 -2.30 -12.35 -7.77
CA GLY A 233 -3.03 -13.58 -8.13
C GLY A 233 -4.13 -13.95 -7.14
N LEU A 234 -3.83 -13.90 -5.84
CA LEU A 234 -4.81 -14.16 -4.76
C LEU A 234 -5.95 -13.13 -4.80
N SER A 235 -5.61 -11.86 -4.97
CA SER A 235 -6.60 -10.78 -5.07
C SER A 235 -7.49 -10.91 -6.30
N TYR A 236 -6.90 -11.26 -7.45
CA TYR A 236 -7.66 -11.52 -8.67
C TYR A 236 -8.65 -12.69 -8.50
N LEU A 237 -8.17 -13.79 -7.93
CA LEU A 237 -9.02 -14.97 -7.68
C LEU A 237 -10.18 -14.65 -6.73
N SER A 238 -9.89 -13.93 -5.65
CA SER A 238 -10.88 -13.49 -4.66
C SER A 238 -11.97 -12.61 -5.32
N ARG A 239 -11.57 -11.63 -6.14
CA ARG A 239 -12.53 -10.78 -6.87
C ARG A 239 -13.39 -11.57 -7.84
N ARG A 240 -12.81 -12.54 -8.55
CA ARG A 240 -13.54 -13.40 -9.49
C ARG A 240 -14.58 -14.29 -8.78
N LEU A 241 -14.29 -14.74 -7.57
CA LEU A 241 -15.25 -15.52 -6.77
C LEU A 241 -16.41 -14.66 -6.25
N MET A 242 -16.16 -13.39 -5.93
CA MET A 242 -17.19 -12.44 -5.47
C MET A 242 -18.11 -11.92 -6.59
N SER A 243 -17.67 -11.97 -7.84
CA SER A 243 -18.44 -11.50 -9.02
C SER A 243 -19.36 -12.57 -9.63
N ARG A 244 -19.37 -13.78 -9.07
CA ARG A 244 -20.30 -14.87 -9.43
C ARG A 244 -21.49 -14.90 -8.49
#